data_27dc61b37b783c06bd3252a1fa49198b
#
_entry.id   27dc61b37b783c06bd3252a1fa49198b
#
_cell.length_a   1.000
_cell.length_b   1.000
_cell.length_c   1.000
_cell.angle_alpha   90.00
_cell.angle_beta   90.00
_cell.angle_gamma   90.00
#
_symmetry.space_group_name_H-M   'P 1'
#
loop_
_entity.id
_entity.type
_entity.pdbx_description
1 polymer ?
#
loop_
_entity_poly.entity_id
_entity_poly.type
_entity_poly.pdbx_seq_one_letter_code
_entity_poly.pdbx_strand_id
1 'polypeptide(L)'
;MLFRSGQLDGVRILSPLSVELMRTNVLAPTVPILAPGAGFGLDFAIYTDPVAAGGYYGKGTYWWGGAAGTWFWIDPVNDLIVVGMIQQAAGTGAAAVAAVPDVRGLSHAWTYQAIVK
;
A
#
# COMPACT_ATOMS: atom_id res chain seq x y z
N MET A 1 -1.41 16.88 -0.20
CA MET A 1 -1.13 15.86 0.83
C MET A 1 0.33 15.45 0.76
N LEU A 2 1.04 15.33 1.88
CA LEU A 2 2.49 15.18 1.96
C LEU A 2 3.03 14.02 1.11
N PHE A 3 2.53 12.81 1.31
CA PHE A 3 3.01 11.60 0.61
C PHE A 3 2.65 11.53 -0.88
N ARG A 4 1.82 12.43 -1.38
CA ARG A 4 1.48 12.51 -2.79
C ARG A 4 2.31 13.56 -3.54
N SER A 5 2.56 14.69 -2.91
CA SER A 5 3.16 15.86 -3.56
C SER A 5 4.33 16.47 -2.80
N GLY A 6 4.65 15.96 -1.60
CA GLY A 6 5.64 16.55 -0.71
C GLY A 6 5.19 17.86 -0.05
N GLN A 7 3.92 18.23 -0.19
CA GLN A 7 3.37 19.48 0.32
C GLN A 7 2.12 19.24 1.16
N LEU A 8 1.96 19.99 2.24
CA LEU A 8 0.79 20.00 3.09
C LEU A 8 0.47 21.45 3.46
N ASP A 9 -0.77 21.87 3.26
CA ASP A 9 -1.30 23.21 3.62
C ASP A 9 -0.42 24.37 3.10
N GLY A 10 0.07 24.23 1.87
CA GLY A 10 0.95 25.22 1.24
C GLY A 10 2.43 25.10 1.63
N VAL A 11 2.76 24.34 2.65
CA VAL A 11 4.15 24.12 3.11
C VAL A 11 4.77 22.91 2.43
N ARG A 12 5.92 23.12 1.78
CA ARG A 12 6.69 22.02 1.17
C ARG A 12 7.68 21.45 2.15
N ILE A 13 7.57 20.14 2.40
CA ILE A 13 8.46 19.37 3.30
C ILE A 13 9.40 18.48 2.48
N LEU A 14 8.88 17.88 1.40
CA LEU A 14 9.66 17.03 0.49
C LEU A 14 9.58 17.58 -0.94
N SER A 15 10.64 17.41 -1.70
CA SER A 15 10.60 17.72 -3.12
C SER A 15 9.70 16.71 -3.87
N PRO A 16 9.07 17.07 -5.00
CA PRO A 16 8.34 16.10 -5.81
C PRO A 16 9.20 14.91 -6.25
N LEU A 17 10.47 15.15 -6.55
CA LEU A 17 11.44 14.10 -6.92
C LEU A 17 11.73 13.15 -5.74
N SER A 18 11.80 13.66 -4.51
CA SER A 18 11.97 12.81 -3.32
C SER A 18 10.77 11.89 -3.13
N VAL A 19 9.56 12.41 -3.27
CA VAL A 19 8.33 11.61 -3.19
C VAL A 19 8.29 10.56 -4.30
N GLU A 20 8.67 10.93 -5.52
CA GLU A 20 8.72 10.00 -6.64
C GLU A 20 9.73 8.87 -6.40
N LEU A 21 10.92 9.20 -5.90
CA LEU A 21 11.94 8.20 -5.56
C LEU A 21 11.46 7.24 -4.46
N MET A 22 10.79 7.75 -3.43
CA MET A 22 10.24 6.92 -2.34
C MET A 22 9.25 5.87 -2.84
N ARG A 23 8.48 6.18 -3.89
CA ARG A 23 7.46 5.32 -4.49
C ARG A 23 7.86 4.69 -5.82
N THR A 24 9.14 4.73 -6.18
CA THR A 24 9.68 4.02 -7.35
C THR A 24 10.30 2.71 -6.90
N ASN A 25 10.02 1.62 -7.63
CA ASN A 25 10.65 0.33 -7.34
C ASN A 25 12.16 0.41 -7.55
N VAL A 26 12.91 0.18 -6.48
CA VAL A 26 14.39 0.19 -6.49
C VAL A 26 14.99 -1.19 -6.29
N LEU A 27 14.17 -2.23 -6.18
CA LEU A 27 14.67 -3.60 -6.03
C LEU A 27 15.30 -4.08 -7.32
N ALA A 28 16.46 -4.71 -7.20
CA ALA A 28 17.06 -5.44 -8.32
C ALA A 28 16.16 -6.64 -8.70
N PRO A 29 16.15 -7.06 -9.98
CA PRO A 29 15.33 -8.19 -10.44
C PRO A 29 15.61 -9.52 -9.71
N THR A 30 16.77 -9.64 -9.09
CA THR A 30 17.19 -10.82 -8.33
C THR A 30 16.69 -10.84 -6.88
N VAL A 31 16.15 -9.73 -6.39
CA VAL A 31 15.63 -9.64 -5.02
C VAL A 31 14.22 -10.21 -4.99
N PRO A 32 13.92 -11.16 -4.08
CA PRO A 32 12.56 -11.65 -3.92
C PRO A 32 11.58 -10.52 -3.62
N ILE A 33 10.49 -10.48 -4.37
CA ILE A 33 9.39 -9.52 -4.15
C ILE A 33 8.42 -10.03 -3.09
N LEU A 34 7.73 -9.11 -2.42
CA LEU A 34 6.72 -9.43 -1.39
C LEU A 34 5.54 -10.24 -1.93
N ALA A 35 5.14 -9.97 -3.17
CA ALA A 35 4.06 -10.63 -3.89
C ALA A 35 4.23 -10.42 -5.39
N PRO A 36 3.61 -11.25 -6.25
CA PRO A 36 3.57 -11.00 -7.69
C PRO A 36 3.10 -9.56 -7.97
N GLY A 37 3.71 -8.88 -8.94
CA GLY A 37 3.36 -7.52 -9.30
C GLY A 37 3.70 -6.44 -8.27
N ALA A 38 4.37 -6.79 -7.18
CA ALA A 38 4.83 -5.83 -6.17
C ALA A 38 6.33 -5.51 -6.35
N GLY A 39 6.72 -4.35 -5.87
CA GLY A 39 8.09 -3.89 -5.72
C GLY A 39 8.25 -3.19 -4.39
N PHE A 40 9.41 -2.58 -4.17
CA PHE A 40 9.67 -1.79 -2.96
C PHE A 40 10.47 -0.54 -3.32
N GLY A 41 10.02 0.61 -2.83
CA GLY A 41 10.73 1.88 -2.92
C GLY A 41 11.67 2.10 -1.73
N LEU A 42 11.95 3.35 -1.40
CA LEU A 42 12.79 3.63 -0.24
C LEU A 42 12.06 3.40 1.10
N ASP A 43 10.72 3.46 1.12
CA ASP A 43 9.94 3.43 2.35
C ASP A 43 8.63 2.62 2.24
N PHE A 44 8.21 2.29 1.03
CA PHE A 44 6.91 1.65 0.77
C PHE A 44 7.01 0.47 -0.16
N ALA A 45 6.14 -0.53 0.04
CA ALA A 45 5.81 -1.49 -1.00
C ALA A 45 4.96 -0.81 -2.09
N ILE A 46 5.11 -1.25 -3.32
CA ILE A 46 4.50 -0.62 -4.49
C ILE A 46 3.89 -1.69 -5.39
N TYR A 47 2.66 -1.48 -5.87
CA TYR A 47 2.10 -2.30 -6.94
C TYR A 47 2.55 -1.79 -8.30
N THR A 48 3.54 -2.44 -8.87
CA THR A 48 4.10 -2.12 -10.21
C THR A 48 3.25 -2.73 -11.32
N ASP A 49 2.62 -3.88 -11.05
CA ASP A 49 1.67 -4.56 -11.92
C ASP A 49 0.46 -5.06 -11.11
N PRO A 50 -0.63 -4.28 -11.05
CA PRO A 50 -1.84 -4.64 -10.32
C PRO A 50 -2.50 -5.94 -10.80
N VAL A 51 -2.38 -6.25 -12.10
CA VAL A 51 -2.96 -7.48 -12.66
C VAL A 51 -2.23 -8.70 -12.13
N ALA A 52 -0.90 -8.68 -12.15
CA ALA A 52 -0.09 -9.74 -11.57
C ALA A 52 -0.30 -9.85 -10.05
N ALA A 53 -0.57 -8.72 -9.37
CA ALA A 53 -0.88 -8.70 -7.93
C ALA A 53 -2.28 -9.24 -7.60
N GLY A 54 -3.14 -9.43 -8.62
CA GLY A 54 -4.51 -9.93 -8.42
C GLY A 54 -5.43 -8.93 -7.72
N GLY A 55 -5.13 -7.64 -7.80
CA GLY A 55 -5.85 -6.59 -7.07
C GLY A 55 -6.48 -5.53 -7.96
N TYR A 56 -7.35 -4.73 -7.36
CA TYR A 56 -8.08 -3.62 -8.02
C TYR A 56 -7.33 -2.29 -7.95
N TYR A 57 -6.08 -2.31 -7.53
CA TYR A 57 -5.27 -1.11 -7.28
C TYR A 57 -4.92 -0.36 -8.57
N GLY A 58 -4.80 0.95 -8.48
CA GLY A 58 -4.12 1.70 -9.53
C GLY A 58 -2.63 1.35 -9.60
N LYS A 59 -2.06 1.34 -10.80
CA LYS A 59 -0.61 1.15 -10.95
C LYS A 59 0.16 2.24 -10.18
N GLY A 60 1.14 1.85 -9.40
CA GLY A 60 1.90 2.76 -8.55
C GLY A 60 1.23 3.03 -7.20
N THR A 61 0.17 2.30 -6.84
CA THR A 61 -0.33 2.29 -5.46
C THR A 61 0.78 1.82 -4.52
N TYR A 62 1.01 2.56 -3.46
CA TYR A 62 2.02 2.22 -2.46
C TYR A 62 1.38 2.06 -1.08
N TRP A 63 1.97 1.15 -0.31
CA TRP A 63 1.35 0.68 0.92
C TRP A 63 2.37 0.15 1.92
N TRP A 64 1.95 0.04 3.16
CA TRP A 64 2.64 -0.75 4.17
C TRP A 64 1.69 -1.20 5.27
N GLY A 65 2.19 -2.03 6.17
CA GLY A 65 1.43 -2.53 7.30
C GLY A 65 2.26 -2.64 8.56
N GLY A 66 1.61 -2.58 9.70
CA GLY A 66 2.21 -2.71 11.02
C GLY A 66 2.04 -4.11 11.63
N ALA A 67 2.95 -4.50 12.52
CA ALA A 67 2.91 -5.78 13.23
C ALA A 67 1.67 -5.93 14.13
N ALA A 68 1.10 -4.81 14.60
CA ALA A 68 -0.13 -4.79 15.38
C ALA A 68 -1.41 -4.79 14.54
N GLY A 69 -1.31 -5.06 13.23
CA GLY A 69 -2.45 -5.21 12.33
C GLY A 69 -2.90 -3.94 11.63
N THR A 70 -2.29 -2.81 11.89
CA THR A 70 -2.58 -1.56 11.16
C THR A 70 -2.07 -1.63 9.72
N TRP A 71 -2.70 -0.87 8.80
CA TRP A 71 -2.24 -0.75 7.41
C TRP A 71 -2.65 0.57 6.81
N PHE A 72 -2.01 0.93 5.72
CA PHE A 72 -2.46 2.00 4.83
C PHE A 72 -2.12 1.66 3.39
N TRP A 73 -2.85 2.30 2.47
CA TRP A 73 -2.42 2.42 1.08
C TRP A 73 -2.83 3.77 0.51
N ILE A 74 -2.08 4.19 -0.49
CA ILE A 74 -2.30 5.43 -1.22
C ILE A 74 -2.30 5.08 -2.70
N ASP A 75 -3.43 5.31 -3.34
CA ASP A 75 -3.64 5.08 -4.77
C ASP A 75 -3.67 6.42 -5.50
N PRO A 76 -2.58 6.79 -6.19
CA PRO A 76 -2.51 8.05 -6.90
C PRO A 76 -3.37 8.10 -8.15
N VAL A 77 -3.75 6.94 -8.73
CA VAL A 77 -4.59 6.85 -9.93
C VAL A 77 -6.04 7.15 -9.59
N ASN A 78 -6.52 6.62 -8.48
CA ASN A 78 -7.90 6.80 -8.02
C ASN A 78 -8.07 7.95 -7.02
N ASP A 79 -6.99 8.69 -6.71
CA ASP A 79 -6.96 9.77 -5.71
C ASP A 79 -7.47 9.33 -4.34
N LEU A 80 -7.02 8.16 -3.90
CA LEU A 80 -7.54 7.48 -2.73
C LEU A 80 -6.46 7.28 -1.68
N ILE A 81 -6.86 7.47 -0.42
CA ILE A 81 -6.05 7.13 0.76
C ILE A 81 -6.93 6.34 1.70
N VAL A 82 -6.42 5.21 2.14
CA VAL A 82 -7.10 4.39 3.15
C VAL A 82 -6.12 4.08 4.28
N VAL A 83 -6.61 4.19 5.50
CA VAL A 83 -5.88 3.84 6.72
C VAL A 83 -6.77 2.89 7.52
N GLY A 84 -6.24 1.71 7.82
CA GLY A 84 -6.89 0.74 8.69
C GLY A 84 -6.18 0.70 10.06
N MET A 85 -6.96 0.88 11.10
CA MET A 85 -6.44 0.91 12.47
C MET A 85 -7.15 -0.15 13.31
N ILE A 86 -6.46 -1.25 13.55
CA ILE A 86 -6.92 -2.33 14.43
C ILE A 86 -5.80 -2.69 15.40
N GLN A 87 -6.18 -3.32 16.49
CA GLN A 87 -5.24 -3.84 17.49
C GLN A 87 -5.26 -5.37 17.42
N GLN A 88 -4.52 -5.91 16.45
CA GLN A 88 -4.45 -7.34 16.23
C GLN A 88 -3.04 -7.73 15.78
N ALA A 89 -2.28 -8.32 16.66
CA ALA A 89 -0.97 -8.83 16.32
C ALA A 89 -1.10 -9.87 15.19
N ALA A 90 -0.25 -9.77 14.19
CA ALA A 90 -0.10 -10.81 13.19
C ALA A 90 0.32 -12.10 13.90
N GLY A 91 -0.59 -13.06 14.01
CA GLY A 91 -0.31 -14.35 14.63
C GLY A 91 0.74 -15.11 13.83
N THR A 92 1.70 -15.70 14.50
CA THR A 92 2.64 -16.65 13.92
C THR A 92 2.05 -18.05 14.04
N GLY A 93 1.54 -18.59 12.93
CA GLY A 93 1.07 -19.97 12.85
C GLY A 93 -0.30 -20.13 12.19
N ALA A 94 -0.55 -21.31 11.63
CA ALA A 94 -1.77 -21.63 10.89
C ALA A 94 -3.08 -21.47 11.72
N ALA A 95 -3.02 -21.60 13.03
CA ALA A 95 -4.17 -21.44 13.92
C ALA A 95 -4.58 -19.96 14.12
N ALA A 96 -3.64 -19.02 13.98
CA ALA A 96 -3.93 -17.61 14.14
C ALA A 96 -4.56 -17.00 12.86
N VAL A 97 -4.30 -17.60 11.70
CA VAL A 97 -4.86 -17.16 10.41
C VAL A 97 -6.32 -17.59 10.26
N ALA A 98 -6.71 -18.71 10.86
CA ALA A 98 -8.06 -19.28 10.72
C ALA A 98 -9.13 -18.60 11.60
N ALA A 99 -8.73 -17.83 12.60
CA ALA A 99 -9.66 -17.30 13.61
C ALA A 99 -10.13 -15.86 13.37
N VAL A 100 -9.55 -15.15 12.39
CA VAL A 100 -9.85 -13.74 12.19
C VAL A 100 -10.08 -13.43 10.72
N PRO A 101 -11.16 -12.71 10.38
CA PRO A 101 -11.41 -12.25 9.02
C PRO A 101 -10.20 -11.45 8.50
N ASP A 102 -9.84 -11.66 7.24
CA ASP A 102 -8.86 -10.81 6.55
C ASP A 102 -9.46 -9.41 6.28
N VAL A 103 -9.51 -8.62 7.36
CA VAL A 103 -10.08 -7.27 7.32
C VAL A 103 -9.32 -6.39 6.34
N ARG A 104 -8.01 -6.60 6.18
CA ARG A 104 -7.19 -5.85 5.24
C ARG A 104 -7.61 -6.16 3.80
N GLY A 105 -7.63 -7.43 3.40
CA GLY A 105 -8.05 -7.85 2.06
C GLY A 105 -9.49 -7.46 1.76
N LEU A 106 -10.39 -7.65 2.70
CA LEU A 106 -11.79 -7.23 2.57
C LEU A 106 -11.92 -5.70 2.41
N SER A 107 -11.16 -4.92 3.17
CA SER A 107 -11.19 -3.45 3.06
C SER A 107 -10.74 -2.98 1.67
N HIS A 108 -9.75 -3.63 1.06
CA HIS A 108 -9.35 -3.37 -0.32
C HIS A 108 -10.52 -3.61 -1.29
N ALA A 109 -11.11 -4.81 -1.26
CA ALA A 109 -12.20 -5.16 -2.17
C ALA A 109 -13.38 -4.19 -2.03
N TRP A 110 -13.84 -3.92 -0.83
CA TRP A 110 -14.99 -3.02 -0.58
C TRP A 110 -14.70 -1.57 -0.96
N THR A 111 -13.51 -1.07 -0.67
CA THR A 111 -13.14 0.30 -1.04
C THR A 111 -13.19 0.51 -2.54
N TYR A 112 -12.59 -0.40 -3.32
CA TYR A 112 -12.58 -0.26 -4.78
C TYR A 112 -13.94 -0.53 -5.42
N GLN A 113 -14.77 -1.39 -4.84
CA GLN A 113 -16.16 -1.57 -5.27
C GLN A 113 -17.03 -0.33 -5.00
N ALA A 114 -16.71 0.47 -4.00
CA ALA A 114 -17.45 1.68 -3.66
C ALA A 114 -17.08 2.90 -4.51
N ILE A 115 -16.02 2.83 -5.33
CA ILE A 115 -15.64 3.93 -6.21
C ILE A 115 -16.65 4.03 -7.36
N VAL A 116 -17.41 5.12 -7.37
CA VAL A 116 -18.30 5.49 -8.47
C VAL A 116 -17.60 6.58 -9.27
N LYS A 117 -17.32 6.30 -10.54
CA LYS A 117 -16.76 7.27 -11.50
C LYS A 117 -17.82 7.75 -12.45
#